data_53a6b957ec9ddf7e52ecefb03c425d68
#
_entry.id   53a6b957ec9ddf7e52ecefb03c425d68
#
_cell.length_a   1.000
_cell.length_b   1.000
_cell.length_c   1.000
_cell.angle_alpha   90.00
_cell.angle_beta   90.00
_cell.angle_gamma   90.00
#
_symmetry.space_group_name_H-M   'P 1'
#
loop_
_entity.id
_entity.type
_entity.pdbx_description
1 polymer ?
#
loop_
_entity_poly.entity_id
_entity_poly.type
_entity_poly.pdbx_seq_one_letter_code
_entity_poly.pdbx_strand_id
1 'polypeptide(L)'
;ARHLSAKGHEVRVLFFGREEALPREAAANYRLLSASSVAVRAASGVESYVESALGWASEFRPEVIVDSLLGTGVKGNPRPPMDRAIMWANSSGIPIVACDLPSGLNADTGWPYQPTVKACLTVTMGRPKVGLYSYPGRAFCGEIVVENLGMPGEALGTSKTRAVFAGDVTRVLPVRGEDHHKGMSGHVTVIAGSKGMAGAAVLAAKACLRAGAGTVTLLCPGEVYQVCASMVPEVMVMPLGTGPVFEPHERALDTVTDFLRKSEAAVIGPGIGRGSSQEAFLAEVLGLGVEVPLVIDADALHALKSLGGLTYLGSIQGNFILTPHPGELSRLMDISADQIATDRPGWARRAAASG
;
A
#
# COMPACT_ATOMS: atom_id res chain seq x y z
N ALA A 1 -13.95 -11.28 27.52
CA ALA A 1 -15.10 -11.09 28.44
C ALA A 1 -14.71 -11.41 29.89
N ARG A 2 -14.32 -12.67 30.23
CA ARG A 2 -14.00 -13.08 31.62
C ARG A 2 -12.94 -12.20 32.28
N HIS A 3 -11.85 -11.91 31.62
CA HIS A 3 -10.76 -11.08 32.16
C HIS A 3 -11.22 -9.62 32.43
N LEU A 4 -12.09 -9.08 31.60
CA LEU A 4 -12.65 -7.74 31.83
C LEU A 4 -13.57 -7.77 33.06
N SER A 5 -14.46 -8.77 33.15
CA SER A 5 -15.32 -8.96 34.31
C SER A 5 -14.53 -9.17 35.62
N ALA A 6 -13.45 -9.96 35.58
CA ALA A 6 -12.59 -10.16 36.71
C ALA A 6 -11.83 -8.87 37.16
N LYS A 7 -11.72 -7.88 36.29
CA LYS A 7 -11.17 -6.54 36.59
C LYS A 7 -12.23 -5.55 37.04
N GLY A 8 -13.48 -5.99 37.24
CA GLY A 8 -14.59 -5.17 37.75
C GLY A 8 -15.39 -4.43 36.67
N HIS A 9 -15.15 -4.71 35.39
CA HIS A 9 -15.99 -4.15 34.32
C HIS A 9 -17.30 -4.90 34.19
N GLU A 10 -18.41 -4.22 33.99
CA GLU A 10 -19.67 -4.84 33.59
C GLU A 10 -19.57 -5.26 32.11
N VAL A 11 -19.81 -6.52 31.85
CA VAL A 11 -19.64 -7.13 30.51
C VAL A 11 -20.88 -7.87 30.10
N ARG A 12 -21.36 -7.62 28.89
CA ARG A 12 -22.40 -8.42 28.22
C ARG A 12 -21.82 -9.05 26.96
N VAL A 13 -22.22 -10.27 26.66
CA VAL A 13 -21.78 -11.01 25.48
C VAL A 13 -22.97 -11.35 24.60
N LEU A 14 -22.92 -10.91 23.35
CA LEU A 14 -23.78 -11.41 22.28
C LEU A 14 -23.05 -12.55 21.57
N PHE A 15 -23.64 -13.73 21.56
CA PHE A 15 -23.08 -14.89 20.90
C PHE A 15 -23.93 -15.25 19.68
N PHE A 16 -23.35 -15.08 18.48
CA PHE A 16 -23.97 -15.38 17.20
C PHE A 16 -23.56 -16.78 16.74
N GLY A 17 -24.31 -17.80 17.11
CA GLY A 17 -24.01 -19.18 16.76
C GLY A 17 -24.73 -20.19 17.68
N ARG A 18 -24.34 -21.44 17.55
CA ARG A 18 -24.78 -22.54 18.41
C ARG A 18 -23.60 -23.10 19.18
N GLU A 19 -23.78 -23.42 20.45
CA GLU A 19 -22.69 -23.97 21.29
C GLU A 19 -22.13 -25.27 20.71
N GLU A 20 -22.99 -26.12 20.15
CA GLU A 20 -22.63 -27.42 19.59
C GLU A 20 -21.76 -27.29 18.32
N ALA A 21 -21.79 -26.13 17.66
CA ALA A 21 -21.00 -25.85 16.48
C ALA A 21 -19.61 -25.22 16.80
N LEU A 22 -19.32 -24.94 18.07
CA LEU A 22 -18.06 -24.35 18.47
C LEU A 22 -16.90 -25.36 18.37
N PRO A 23 -15.73 -24.95 17.86
CA PRO A 23 -14.51 -25.72 18.02
C PRO A 23 -14.22 -26.02 19.51
N ARG A 24 -13.50 -27.11 19.78
CA ARG A 24 -13.25 -27.61 21.13
C ARG A 24 -12.76 -26.55 22.11
N GLU A 25 -11.79 -25.73 21.68
CA GLU A 25 -11.18 -24.66 22.48
C GLU A 25 -12.19 -23.51 22.72
N ALA A 26 -12.97 -23.14 21.72
CA ALA A 26 -14.00 -22.13 21.84
C ALA A 26 -15.16 -22.61 22.75
N ALA A 27 -15.57 -23.86 22.65
CA ALA A 27 -16.58 -24.46 23.50
C ALA A 27 -16.14 -24.51 24.97
N ALA A 28 -14.85 -24.82 25.23
CA ALA A 28 -14.28 -24.79 26.58
C ALA A 28 -14.33 -23.36 27.17
N ASN A 29 -13.94 -22.36 26.40
CA ASN A 29 -14.00 -20.96 26.82
C ASN A 29 -15.43 -20.45 26.99
N TYR A 30 -16.37 -20.89 26.16
CA TYR A 30 -17.78 -20.54 26.28
C TYR A 30 -18.38 -21.12 27.58
N ARG A 31 -18.09 -22.37 27.93
CA ARG A 31 -18.52 -22.97 29.21
C ARG A 31 -17.98 -22.25 30.43
N LEU A 32 -16.70 -21.85 30.39
CA LEU A 32 -16.09 -21.05 31.46
C LEU A 32 -16.71 -19.64 31.54
N LEU A 33 -17.16 -19.08 30.43
CA LEU A 33 -17.87 -17.82 30.41
C LEU A 33 -19.25 -17.94 31.04
N SER A 34 -20.01 -18.99 30.68
CA SER A 34 -21.35 -19.27 31.23
C SER A 34 -21.32 -19.56 32.74
N ALA A 35 -20.17 -20.06 33.28
CA ALA A 35 -19.97 -20.23 34.69
C ALA A 35 -19.54 -18.95 35.43
N SER A 36 -19.37 -17.83 34.74
CA SER A 36 -19.01 -16.53 35.31
C SER A 36 -20.24 -15.64 35.50
N SER A 37 -20.06 -14.49 36.15
CA SER A 37 -21.12 -13.47 36.28
C SER A 37 -21.42 -12.68 35.00
N VAL A 38 -20.78 -13.02 33.88
CA VAL A 38 -20.98 -12.33 32.60
C VAL A 38 -22.34 -12.73 31.99
N ALA A 39 -23.18 -11.74 31.70
CA ALA A 39 -24.45 -11.99 31.03
C ALA A 39 -24.23 -12.34 29.55
N VAL A 40 -24.67 -13.52 29.14
CA VAL A 40 -24.56 -14.02 27.76
C VAL A 40 -25.93 -14.15 27.14
N ARG A 41 -26.11 -13.62 25.95
CA ARG A 41 -27.32 -13.83 25.14
C ARG A 41 -26.94 -14.43 23.80
N ALA A 42 -27.47 -15.59 23.49
CA ALA A 42 -27.31 -16.23 22.19
C ALA A 42 -28.31 -15.65 21.19
N ALA A 43 -27.84 -15.33 20.01
CA ALA A 43 -28.63 -14.89 18.85
C ALA A 43 -28.41 -15.88 17.71
N SER A 44 -29.30 -16.90 17.60
CA SER A 44 -29.19 -17.91 16.55
C SER A 44 -30.56 -18.19 15.94
N GLY A 45 -30.60 -18.39 14.63
CA GLY A 45 -31.78 -18.82 13.91
C GLY A 45 -32.65 -17.71 13.34
N VAL A 46 -33.80 -17.42 13.93
CA VAL A 46 -34.82 -16.52 13.36
C VAL A 46 -34.45 -15.05 13.57
N GLU A 47 -34.77 -14.20 12.62
CA GLU A 47 -34.45 -12.75 12.61
C GLU A 47 -34.93 -12.03 13.89
N SER A 48 -36.09 -12.37 14.40
CA SER A 48 -36.65 -11.81 15.65
C SER A 48 -35.76 -12.04 16.88
N TYR A 49 -35.03 -13.15 16.94
CA TYR A 49 -34.08 -13.41 18.05
C TYR A 49 -32.86 -12.54 17.93
N VAL A 50 -32.40 -12.27 16.70
CA VAL A 50 -31.27 -11.37 16.45
C VAL A 50 -31.60 -9.94 16.86
N GLU A 51 -32.79 -9.44 16.45
CA GLU A 51 -33.26 -8.11 16.83
C GLU A 51 -33.45 -7.95 18.34
N SER A 52 -34.03 -8.95 18.99
CA SER A 52 -34.19 -8.97 20.45
C SER A 52 -32.84 -8.96 21.17
N ALA A 53 -31.84 -9.66 20.63
CA ALA A 53 -30.49 -9.67 21.22
C ALA A 53 -29.76 -8.32 21.02
N LEU A 54 -29.91 -7.70 19.86
CA LEU A 54 -29.36 -6.36 19.59
C LEU A 54 -30.05 -5.27 20.44
N GLY A 55 -31.40 -5.37 20.63
CA GLY A 55 -32.13 -4.51 21.56
C GLY A 55 -31.59 -4.59 22.98
N TRP A 56 -31.39 -5.82 23.49
CA TRP A 56 -30.78 -6.02 24.82
C TRP A 56 -29.36 -5.43 24.94
N ALA A 57 -28.58 -5.45 23.89
CA ALA A 57 -27.28 -4.78 23.87
C ALA A 57 -27.42 -3.26 23.87
N SER A 58 -28.38 -2.70 23.16
CA SER A 58 -28.65 -1.28 23.13
C SER A 58 -29.11 -0.73 24.48
N GLU A 59 -29.95 -1.50 25.22
CA GLU A 59 -30.38 -1.15 26.58
C GLU A 59 -29.21 -1.05 27.58
N PHE A 60 -28.16 -1.79 27.36
CA PHE A 60 -26.95 -1.78 28.18
C PHE A 60 -26.14 -0.49 28.08
N ARG A 61 -26.21 0.21 26.94
CA ARG A 61 -25.44 1.42 26.64
C ARG A 61 -23.93 1.23 26.92
N PRO A 62 -23.26 0.28 26.25
CA PRO A 62 -21.85 0.02 26.50
C PRO A 62 -20.98 1.23 26.12
N GLU A 63 -19.89 1.44 26.85
CA GLU A 63 -18.89 2.46 26.50
C GLU A 63 -17.97 2.01 25.35
N VAL A 64 -17.84 0.69 25.15
CA VAL A 64 -17.01 0.08 24.11
C VAL A 64 -17.66 -1.20 23.61
N ILE A 65 -17.61 -1.43 22.30
CA ILE A 65 -17.95 -2.70 21.67
C ILE A 65 -16.65 -3.43 21.31
N VAL A 66 -16.54 -4.70 21.67
CA VAL A 66 -15.45 -5.57 21.23
C VAL A 66 -15.95 -6.46 20.11
N ASP A 67 -15.44 -6.23 18.91
CA ASP A 67 -15.74 -7.04 17.73
C ASP A 67 -14.87 -8.30 17.71
N SER A 68 -15.51 -9.45 17.80
CA SER A 68 -14.91 -10.79 17.67
C SER A 68 -15.83 -11.72 16.87
N LEU A 69 -16.58 -11.17 15.90
CA LEU A 69 -17.59 -11.92 15.15
C LEU A 69 -16.95 -12.82 14.09
N LEU A 70 -16.04 -12.29 13.29
CA LEU A 70 -15.43 -12.96 12.14
C LEU A 70 -13.92 -12.77 12.15
N GLY A 71 -13.18 -13.83 11.87
CA GLY A 71 -11.71 -13.83 11.82
C GLY A 71 -11.14 -13.82 10.41
N THR A 72 -9.89 -14.26 10.26
CA THR A 72 -9.10 -14.23 9.01
C THR A 72 -9.65 -15.12 7.87
N GLY A 73 -10.56 -16.04 8.18
CA GLY A 73 -11.13 -16.98 7.20
C GLY A 73 -12.25 -16.42 6.33
N VAL A 74 -12.60 -15.14 6.48
CA VAL A 74 -13.73 -14.53 5.75
C VAL A 74 -13.42 -14.38 4.27
N LYS A 75 -14.30 -14.96 3.45
CA LYS A 75 -14.26 -14.83 1.98
C LYS A 75 -15.68 -14.49 1.50
N GLY A 76 -15.91 -13.23 1.13
CA GLY A 76 -17.20 -12.72 0.70
C GLY A 76 -17.96 -11.97 1.80
N ASN A 77 -19.13 -11.44 1.42
CA ASN A 77 -19.93 -10.61 2.32
C ASN A 77 -20.41 -11.41 3.55
N PRO A 78 -20.37 -10.81 4.76
CA PRO A 78 -20.96 -11.38 5.95
C PRO A 78 -22.43 -11.74 5.72
N ARG A 79 -22.84 -12.91 6.19
CA ARG A 79 -24.20 -13.41 6.05
C ARG A 79 -24.98 -13.23 7.37
N PRO A 80 -26.30 -13.23 7.34
CA PRO A 80 -27.09 -13.24 8.56
C PRO A 80 -26.69 -14.37 9.50
N PRO A 81 -26.58 -14.12 10.79
CA PRO A 81 -26.90 -12.86 11.50
C PRO A 81 -25.73 -11.88 11.64
N MET A 82 -24.52 -12.20 11.13
CA MET A 82 -23.32 -11.40 11.32
C MET A 82 -23.40 -10.02 10.66
N ASP A 83 -24.00 -9.92 9.48
CA ASP A 83 -24.23 -8.67 8.77
C ASP A 83 -25.06 -7.68 9.61
N ARG A 84 -26.12 -8.16 10.27
CA ARG A 84 -26.97 -7.36 11.16
C ARG A 84 -26.20 -6.87 12.38
N ALA A 85 -25.39 -7.75 12.99
CA ALA A 85 -24.54 -7.38 14.12
C ALA A 85 -23.53 -6.30 13.75
N ILE A 86 -22.89 -6.41 12.59
CA ILE A 86 -21.94 -5.41 12.08
C ILE A 86 -22.64 -4.09 11.79
N MET A 87 -23.80 -4.10 11.13
CA MET A 87 -24.56 -2.88 10.85
C MET A 87 -24.99 -2.19 12.14
N TRP A 88 -25.49 -2.94 13.13
CA TRP A 88 -25.86 -2.40 14.44
C TRP A 88 -24.64 -1.76 15.13
N ALA A 89 -23.51 -2.46 15.21
CA ALA A 89 -22.30 -1.93 15.83
C ALA A 89 -21.84 -0.63 15.17
N ASN A 90 -21.80 -0.59 13.84
CA ASN A 90 -21.40 0.60 13.09
C ASN A 90 -22.37 1.79 13.27
N SER A 91 -23.66 1.53 13.47
CA SER A 91 -24.68 2.58 13.65
C SER A 91 -24.87 3.04 15.10
N SER A 92 -24.28 2.33 16.07
CA SER A 92 -24.47 2.61 17.50
C SER A 92 -23.81 3.90 17.97
N GLY A 93 -22.82 4.42 17.24
CA GLY A 93 -21.99 5.55 17.66
C GLY A 93 -20.98 5.23 18.79
N ILE A 94 -20.92 3.97 19.21
CA ILE A 94 -20.05 3.49 20.27
C ILE A 94 -18.68 3.11 19.68
N PRO A 95 -17.55 3.45 20.34
CA PRO A 95 -16.23 3.02 19.89
C PRO A 95 -16.12 1.49 19.76
N ILE A 96 -15.58 1.01 18.65
CA ILE A 96 -15.42 -0.43 18.39
C ILE A 96 -13.94 -0.79 18.42
N VAL A 97 -13.61 -1.78 19.24
CA VAL A 97 -12.27 -2.42 19.28
C VAL A 97 -12.36 -3.75 18.56
N ALA A 98 -11.65 -3.91 17.45
CA ALA A 98 -11.62 -5.15 16.71
C ALA A 98 -10.54 -6.10 17.25
N CYS A 99 -10.94 -7.35 17.46
CA CYS A 99 -10.08 -8.44 17.90
C CYS A 99 -9.51 -9.15 16.67
N ASP A 100 -8.21 -9.04 16.47
CA ASP A 100 -7.42 -9.55 15.35
C ASP A 100 -7.59 -8.76 14.04
N LEU A 101 -8.79 -8.56 13.56
CA LEU A 101 -9.13 -7.70 12.43
C LEU A 101 -10.62 -7.30 12.47
N PRO A 102 -11.00 -6.17 11.86
CA PRO A 102 -12.41 -5.80 11.75
C PRO A 102 -13.22 -6.86 11.01
N SER A 103 -14.32 -7.30 11.59
CA SER A 103 -15.19 -8.31 10.97
C SER A 103 -15.73 -7.84 9.62
N GLY A 104 -15.58 -8.69 8.60
CA GLY A 104 -15.90 -8.35 7.21
C GLY A 104 -14.71 -7.83 6.39
N LEU A 105 -13.52 -7.69 6.98
CA LEU A 105 -12.31 -7.33 6.25
C LEU A 105 -11.56 -8.57 5.76
N ASN A 106 -11.10 -8.56 4.51
CA ASN A 106 -10.21 -9.60 4.01
C ASN A 106 -8.79 -9.40 4.56
N ALA A 107 -8.28 -10.41 5.28
CA ALA A 107 -7.00 -10.35 5.94
C ALA A 107 -5.80 -10.27 4.97
N ASP A 108 -5.92 -10.85 3.77
CA ASP A 108 -4.83 -10.99 2.80
C ASP A 108 -4.74 -9.79 1.86
N THR A 109 -5.89 -9.20 1.50
CA THR A 109 -5.97 -8.17 0.46
C THR A 109 -6.33 -6.78 0.98
N GLY A 110 -7.02 -6.70 2.13
CA GLY A 110 -7.60 -5.46 2.65
C GLY A 110 -8.89 -5.06 1.94
N TRP A 111 -9.52 -5.98 1.20
CA TRP A 111 -10.81 -5.70 0.61
C TRP A 111 -11.92 -5.75 1.68
N PRO A 112 -12.67 -4.65 1.89
CA PRO A 112 -13.78 -4.65 2.83
C PRO A 112 -15.01 -5.27 2.16
N TYR A 113 -15.50 -6.35 2.72
CA TYR A 113 -16.80 -6.89 2.34
C TYR A 113 -17.92 -6.05 2.95
N GLN A 114 -19.15 -6.25 2.51
CA GLN A 114 -20.27 -5.46 2.99
C GLN A 114 -21.28 -6.31 3.77
N PRO A 115 -21.52 -5.90 5.05
CA PRO A 115 -20.88 -4.81 5.80
C PRO A 115 -19.53 -5.21 6.40
N THR A 116 -18.68 -4.20 6.68
CA THR A 116 -17.43 -4.35 7.43
C THR A 116 -17.46 -3.47 8.68
N VAL A 117 -16.97 -3.96 9.81
CA VAL A 117 -16.83 -3.19 11.05
C VAL A 117 -15.88 -2.01 10.84
N LYS A 118 -16.25 -0.83 11.38
CA LYS A 118 -15.42 0.37 11.43
C LYS A 118 -14.84 0.52 12.82
N ALA A 119 -13.69 -0.07 13.05
CA ALA A 119 -13.01 -0.02 14.34
C ALA A 119 -12.28 1.30 14.57
N CYS A 120 -12.23 1.77 15.82
CA CYS A 120 -11.34 2.84 16.25
C CYS A 120 -9.95 2.29 16.65
N LEU A 121 -9.89 1.03 17.04
CA LEU A 121 -8.68 0.31 17.41
C LEU A 121 -8.79 -1.15 16.93
N THR A 122 -7.72 -1.66 16.34
CA THR A 122 -7.58 -3.08 16.01
C THR A 122 -6.39 -3.66 16.78
N VAL A 123 -6.63 -4.65 17.62
CA VAL A 123 -5.59 -5.40 18.32
C VAL A 123 -5.37 -6.70 17.56
N THR A 124 -4.33 -6.74 16.73
CA THR A 124 -4.00 -7.92 15.91
C THR A 124 -3.00 -8.81 16.60
N MET A 125 -3.16 -10.11 16.44
CA MET A 125 -2.47 -11.14 17.22
C MET A 125 -1.29 -11.74 16.46
N GLY A 126 -0.14 -11.86 17.12
CA GLY A 126 1.08 -12.46 16.60
C GLY A 126 1.76 -11.60 15.53
N ARG A 127 1.22 -11.61 14.32
CA ARG A 127 1.71 -10.76 13.21
C ARG A 127 0.58 -9.94 12.59
N PRO A 128 0.88 -8.74 12.12
CA PRO A 128 -0.08 -7.95 11.37
C PRO A 128 -0.42 -8.64 10.05
N LYS A 129 -1.70 -8.55 9.66
CA LYS A 129 -2.19 -9.07 8.39
C LYS A 129 -2.00 -8.00 7.30
N VAL A 130 -1.72 -8.42 6.07
CA VAL A 130 -1.54 -7.52 4.92
C VAL A 130 -2.75 -6.59 4.75
N GLY A 131 -3.95 -7.14 4.94
CA GLY A 131 -5.19 -6.40 4.80
C GLY A 131 -5.37 -5.23 5.78
N LEU A 132 -4.72 -5.26 6.95
CA LEU A 132 -4.77 -4.17 7.91
C LEU A 132 -4.01 -2.91 7.45
N TYR A 133 -3.03 -3.08 6.56
CA TYR A 133 -2.20 -1.99 6.03
C TYR A 133 -2.51 -1.65 4.57
N SER A 134 -3.36 -2.43 3.90
CA SER A 134 -3.76 -2.20 2.51
C SER A 134 -5.05 -1.38 2.43
N TYR A 135 -5.07 -0.34 1.59
CA TYR A 135 -6.32 0.37 1.27
C TYR A 135 -7.15 -0.45 0.27
N PRO A 136 -8.50 -0.42 0.38
CA PRO A 136 -9.30 0.44 1.28
C PRO A 136 -9.43 -0.07 2.73
N GLY A 137 -9.04 -1.30 3.04
CA GLY A 137 -9.21 -1.93 4.35
C GLY A 137 -8.62 -1.16 5.52
N ARG A 138 -7.45 -0.50 5.32
CA ARG A 138 -6.81 0.32 6.34
C ARG A 138 -7.73 1.37 6.96
N ALA A 139 -8.68 1.90 6.19
CA ALA A 139 -9.64 2.89 6.65
C ALA A 139 -10.66 2.35 7.68
N PHE A 140 -10.79 1.03 7.82
CA PHE A 140 -11.70 0.37 8.76
C PHE A 140 -11.03 -0.05 10.07
N CYS A 141 -9.69 0.07 10.17
CA CYS A 141 -8.92 -0.53 11.25
C CYS A 141 -8.67 0.39 12.46
N GLY A 142 -8.84 1.70 12.30
CA GLY A 142 -8.45 2.66 13.34
C GLY A 142 -6.94 2.58 13.66
N GLU A 143 -6.56 2.76 14.90
CA GLU A 143 -5.20 2.46 15.37
C GLU A 143 -4.95 0.94 15.30
N ILE A 144 -3.72 0.54 14.95
CA ILE A 144 -3.37 -0.89 14.88
C ILE A 144 -2.29 -1.17 15.93
N VAL A 145 -2.61 -2.06 16.85
CA VAL A 145 -1.68 -2.58 17.86
C VAL A 145 -1.41 -4.06 17.56
N VAL A 146 -0.15 -4.44 17.52
CA VAL A 146 0.27 -5.84 17.33
C VAL A 146 0.61 -6.44 18.67
N GLU A 147 -0.16 -7.44 19.08
CA GLU A 147 0.04 -8.15 20.35
C GLU A 147 0.74 -9.49 20.12
N ASN A 148 1.93 -9.63 20.70
CA ASN A 148 2.68 -10.88 20.65
C ASN A 148 2.21 -11.83 21.76
N LEU A 149 1.34 -12.77 21.45
CA LEU A 149 0.77 -13.75 22.40
C LEU A 149 1.81 -14.68 23.07
N GLY A 150 3.05 -14.24 23.20
CA GLY A 150 4.14 -15.07 23.74
C GLY A 150 4.64 -16.13 22.75
N MET A 151 4.30 -16.00 21.47
CA MET A 151 4.78 -16.92 20.45
C MET A 151 6.26 -16.69 20.16
N PRO A 152 7.10 -17.76 20.17
CA PRO A 152 8.48 -17.67 19.73
C PRO A 152 8.58 -17.15 18.29
N GLY A 153 9.61 -16.35 17.99
CA GLY A 153 9.81 -15.78 16.65
C GLY A 153 9.84 -16.82 15.54
N GLU A 154 10.44 -17.99 15.82
CA GLU A 154 10.52 -19.12 14.90
C GLU A 154 9.12 -19.71 14.57
N ALA A 155 8.21 -19.72 15.54
CA ALA A 155 6.85 -20.22 15.35
C ALA A 155 6.01 -19.32 14.43
N LEU A 156 6.36 -18.05 14.32
CA LEU A 156 5.69 -17.10 13.42
C LEU A 156 6.06 -17.29 11.94
N GLY A 157 7.07 -18.11 11.63
CA GLY A 157 7.55 -18.35 10.28
C GLY A 157 8.16 -17.10 9.62
N THR A 158 8.50 -17.20 8.33
CA THR A 158 9.00 -16.08 7.52
C THR A 158 7.90 -15.54 6.62
N SER A 159 7.75 -14.21 6.58
CA SER A 159 6.85 -13.56 5.62
C SER A 159 7.65 -12.89 4.50
N LYS A 160 7.22 -13.09 3.26
CA LYS A 160 7.78 -12.39 2.10
C LYS A 160 7.25 -10.95 1.96
N THR A 161 6.22 -10.58 2.74
CA THR A 161 5.61 -9.25 2.73
C THR A 161 5.90 -8.57 4.05
N ARG A 162 6.36 -7.33 4.02
CA ARG A 162 6.68 -6.52 5.20
C ARG A 162 5.96 -5.18 5.12
N ALA A 163 5.45 -4.72 6.25
CA ALA A 163 5.12 -3.31 6.43
C ALA A 163 6.40 -2.54 6.75
N VAL A 164 6.61 -1.41 6.09
CA VAL A 164 7.78 -0.54 6.32
C VAL A 164 7.36 0.60 7.23
N PHE A 165 8.04 0.74 8.35
CA PHE A 165 7.82 1.80 9.33
C PHE A 165 9.03 2.74 9.38
N ALA A 166 8.87 3.91 10.01
CA ALA A 166 9.93 4.91 10.13
C ALA A 166 11.26 4.33 10.69
N GLY A 167 11.16 3.42 11.69
CA GLY A 167 12.33 2.75 12.27
C GLY A 167 13.06 1.82 11.29
N ASP A 168 12.36 1.24 10.32
CA ASP A 168 13.00 0.42 9.28
C ASP A 168 13.76 1.29 8.29
N VAL A 169 13.16 2.42 7.90
CA VAL A 169 13.81 3.42 7.02
C VAL A 169 15.07 3.97 7.69
N THR A 170 15.00 4.34 8.97
CA THR A 170 16.16 4.88 9.71
C THR A 170 17.34 3.91 9.74
N ARG A 171 17.10 2.60 9.76
CA ARG A 171 18.16 1.57 9.77
C ARG A 171 18.90 1.44 8.44
N VAL A 172 18.27 1.78 7.33
CA VAL A 172 18.85 1.65 5.99
C VAL A 172 19.38 2.98 5.44
N LEU A 173 19.02 4.10 6.07
CA LEU A 173 19.58 5.40 5.71
C LEU A 173 21.06 5.45 6.08
N PRO A 174 21.94 5.87 5.15
CA PRO A 174 23.37 6.01 5.46
C PRO A 174 23.59 7.10 6.52
N VAL A 175 24.43 6.79 7.50
CA VAL A 175 24.87 7.77 8.49
C VAL A 175 25.90 8.69 7.82
N ARG A 176 25.63 9.98 7.83
CA ARG A 176 26.59 10.99 7.31
C ARG A 176 27.59 11.36 8.39
N GLY A 177 28.89 11.11 8.14
CA GLY A 177 29.97 11.56 8.99
C GLY A 177 30.21 13.08 8.87
N GLU A 178 31.04 13.62 9.74
CA GLU A 178 31.41 15.07 9.72
C GLU A 178 32.18 15.48 8.46
N ASP A 179 32.89 14.55 7.84
CA ASP A 179 33.64 14.71 6.60
C ASP A 179 32.81 14.42 5.32
N HIS A 180 31.50 14.19 5.48
CA HIS A 180 30.63 13.81 4.37
C HIS A 180 30.52 14.95 3.34
N HIS A 181 30.82 14.66 2.08
CA HIS A 181 30.68 15.59 0.97
C HIS A 181 29.67 15.08 -0.08
N LYS A 182 29.17 15.97 -0.94
CA LYS A 182 28.14 15.68 -1.94
C LYS A 182 28.43 14.47 -2.85
N GLY A 183 29.71 14.25 -3.19
CA GLY A 183 30.12 13.11 -4.02
C GLY A 183 29.93 11.75 -3.37
N MET A 184 29.88 11.68 -2.02
CA MET A 184 29.64 10.43 -1.29
C MET A 184 28.16 10.05 -1.26
N SER A 185 27.25 11.00 -1.53
CA SER A 185 25.81 10.76 -1.58
C SER A 185 25.30 10.40 -2.97
N GLY A 186 26.19 10.21 -3.94
CA GLY A 186 25.88 9.77 -5.29
C GLY A 186 25.21 10.84 -6.17
N HIS A 187 25.09 10.49 -7.44
CA HIS A 187 24.46 11.29 -8.48
C HIS A 187 23.20 10.64 -9.00
N VAL A 188 22.14 11.43 -9.22
CA VAL A 188 20.87 10.95 -9.80
C VAL A 188 20.60 11.73 -11.09
N THR A 189 20.31 11.01 -12.18
CA THR A 189 19.81 11.61 -13.42
C THR A 189 18.30 11.51 -13.47
N VAL A 190 17.63 12.62 -13.74
CA VAL A 190 16.18 12.71 -13.93
C VAL A 190 15.89 13.11 -15.36
N ILE A 191 15.18 12.29 -16.11
CA ILE A 191 14.74 12.53 -17.50
C ILE A 191 13.25 12.84 -17.44
N ALA A 192 12.90 14.12 -17.51
CA ALA A 192 11.53 14.55 -17.18
C ALA A 192 11.17 15.89 -17.81
N GLY A 193 9.87 16.17 -17.89
CA GLY A 193 9.32 17.43 -18.34
C GLY A 193 9.07 17.49 -19.84
N SER A 194 8.14 18.35 -20.20
CA SER A 194 7.81 18.77 -21.57
C SER A 194 7.04 20.08 -21.50
N LYS A 195 6.70 20.65 -22.64
CA LYS A 195 5.89 21.87 -22.72
C LYS A 195 4.58 21.69 -21.92
N GLY A 196 4.35 22.59 -20.96
CA GLY A 196 3.21 22.54 -20.05
C GLY A 196 3.39 21.62 -18.82
N MET A 197 4.46 20.81 -18.75
CA MET A 197 4.72 19.84 -17.66
C MET A 197 6.10 20.01 -17.00
N ALA A 198 6.71 21.17 -17.09
CA ALA A 198 7.99 21.48 -16.41
C ALA A 198 7.91 21.28 -14.89
N GLY A 199 6.75 21.54 -14.28
CA GLY A 199 6.54 21.33 -12.84
C GLY A 199 6.76 19.89 -12.38
N ALA A 200 6.40 18.90 -13.18
CA ALA A 200 6.64 17.48 -12.85
C ALA A 200 8.15 17.18 -12.80
N ALA A 201 8.92 17.69 -13.74
CA ALA A 201 10.37 17.56 -13.76
C ALA A 201 11.03 18.19 -12.53
N VAL A 202 10.63 19.41 -12.18
CA VAL A 202 11.12 20.14 -11.00
C VAL A 202 10.79 19.38 -9.72
N LEU A 203 9.57 18.86 -9.58
CA LEU A 203 9.17 18.10 -8.40
C LEU A 203 9.96 16.80 -8.26
N ALA A 204 10.18 16.06 -9.35
CA ALA A 204 10.97 14.84 -9.35
C ALA A 204 12.43 15.13 -8.95
N ALA A 205 13.07 16.15 -9.56
CA ALA A 205 14.45 16.53 -9.23
C ALA A 205 14.60 17.00 -7.77
N LYS A 206 13.67 17.82 -7.27
CA LYS A 206 13.64 18.23 -5.85
C LYS A 206 13.46 17.04 -4.90
N ALA A 207 12.62 16.08 -5.27
CA ALA A 207 12.42 14.88 -4.47
C ALA A 207 13.71 14.07 -4.32
N CYS A 208 14.50 13.91 -5.38
CA CYS A 208 15.81 13.25 -5.33
C CYS A 208 16.77 13.94 -4.34
N LEU A 209 16.89 15.27 -4.41
CA LEU A 209 17.72 16.02 -3.45
C LEU A 209 17.23 15.86 -2.00
N ARG A 210 15.92 15.97 -1.78
CA ARG A 210 15.32 15.79 -0.44
C ARG A 210 15.45 14.38 0.11
N ALA A 211 15.47 13.38 -0.77
CA ALA A 211 15.73 11.99 -0.40
C ALA A 211 17.20 11.74 -0.03
N GLY A 212 18.11 12.68 -0.36
CA GLY A 212 19.49 12.63 0.07
C GLY A 212 20.52 12.45 -1.04
N ALA A 213 20.15 12.54 -2.31
CA ALA A 213 21.11 12.54 -3.41
C ALA A 213 22.12 13.68 -3.25
N GLY A 214 23.39 13.40 -3.51
CA GLY A 214 24.47 14.37 -3.40
C GLY A 214 24.41 15.41 -4.49
N THR A 215 24.08 14.98 -5.70
CA THR A 215 23.86 15.83 -6.87
C THR A 215 22.75 15.25 -7.74
N VAL A 216 22.05 16.14 -8.43
CA VAL A 216 20.99 15.75 -9.38
C VAL A 216 21.19 16.49 -10.69
N THR A 217 21.09 15.77 -11.81
CA THR A 217 20.97 16.38 -13.14
C THR A 217 19.57 16.13 -13.69
N LEU A 218 18.89 17.17 -14.07
CA LEU A 218 17.64 17.13 -14.80
C LEU A 218 17.89 17.29 -16.29
N LEU A 219 17.62 16.25 -17.08
CA LEU A 219 17.61 16.29 -18.53
C LEU A 219 16.17 16.61 -18.96
N CYS A 220 15.98 17.67 -19.72
CA CYS A 220 14.64 18.10 -20.15
C CYS A 220 14.68 18.64 -21.60
N PRO A 221 13.54 18.70 -22.30
CA PRO A 221 13.46 19.35 -23.60
C PRO A 221 13.90 20.82 -23.55
N GLY A 222 14.55 21.31 -24.63
CA GLY A 222 15.12 22.65 -24.65
C GLY A 222 14.13 23.77 -24.41
N GLU A 223 12.89 23.65 -24.88
CA GLU A 223 11.85 24.67 -24.67
C GLU A 223 11.50 24.90 -23.19
N VAL A 224 11.65 23.89 -22.32
CA VAL A 224 11.34 24.01 -20.88
C VAL A 224 12.58 24.22 -20.01
N TYR A 225 13.76 24.23 -20.59
CA TYR A 225 15.04 24.35 -19.87
C TYR A 225 15.09 25.57 -18.94
N GLN A 226 14.79 26.77 -19.46
CA GLN A 226 14.88 28.00 -18.66
C GLN A 226 13.89 28.00 -17.49
N VAL A 227 12.69 27.46 -17.71
CA VAL A 227 11.67 27.33 -16.65
C VAL A 227 12.16 26.40 -15.56
N CYS A 228 12.66 25.22 -15.93
CA CYS A 228 13.20 24.27 -14.97
C CYS A 228 14.39 24.85 -14.20
N ALA A 229 15.37 25.44 -14.89
CA ALA A 229 16.57 26.02 -14.28
C ALA A 229 16.24 27.15 -13.30
N SER A 230 15.23 27.97 -13.58
CA SER A 230 14.82 29.04 -12.68
C SER A 230 14.08 28.55 -11.42
N MET A 231 13.38 27.39 -11.51
CA MET A 231 12.57 26.86 -10.42
C MET A 231 13.36 25.96 -9.43
N VAL A 232 14.54 25.47 -9.86
CA VAL A 232 15.33 24.52 -9.04
C VAL A 232 16.84 24.82 -9.18
N PRO A 233 17.32 25.94 -8.60
CA PRO A 233 18.71 26.37 -8.75
C PRO A 233 19.73 25.40 -8.16
N GLU A 234 19.32 24.49 -7.29
CA GLU A 234 20.18 23.46 -6.68
C GLU A 234 20.44 22.26 -7.60
N VAL A 235 19.70 22.15 -8.70
CA VAL A 235 19.80 21.03 -9.68
C VAL A 235 20.52 21.50 -10.93
N MET A 236 21.41 20.68 -11.44
CA MET A 236 21.98 20.89 -12.78
C MET A 236 20.93 20.57 -13.82
N VAL A 237 20.55 21.55 -14.64
CA VAL A 237 19.57 21.35 -15.71
C VAL A 237 20.25 21.35 -17.06
N MET A 238 20.01 20.34 -17.88
CA MET A 238 20.61 20.18 -19.19
C MET A 238 19.52 20.02 -20.26
N PRO A 239 19.51 20.84 -21.31
CA PRO A 239 18.57 20.70 -22.41
C PRO A 239 18.96 19.56 -23.34
N LEU A 240 18.00 18.71 -23.70
CA LEU A 240 18.11 17.74 -24.78
C LEU A 240 17.36 18.26 -26.00
N GLY A 241 18.12 18.70 -27.03
CA GLY A 241 17.56 19.35 -28.21
C GLY A 241 17.04 20.77 -27.93
N THR A 242 16.22 21.29 -28.86
CA THR A 242 15.64 22.64 -28.78
C THR A 242 14.11 22.61 -28.76
N GLY A 243 13.51 21.44 -28.99
CA GLY A 243 12.07 21.25 -29.14
C GLY A 243 11.28 21.23 -27.81
N PRO A 244 9.96 21.10 -27.91
CA PRO A 244 9.04 21.07 -26.77
C PRO A 244 8.96 19.71 -26.06
N VAL A 245 9.45 18.64 -26.71
CA VAL A 245 9.37 17.24 -26.28
C VAL A 245 10.71 16.54 -26.47
N PHE A 246 10.85 15.36 -25.91
CA PHE A 246 11.99 14.50 -26.16
C PHE A 246 11.90 13.89 -27.55
N GLU A 247 13.02 13.94 -28.27
CA GLU A 247 13.20 13.36 -29.61
C GLU A 247 14.43 12.47 -29.63
N PRO A 248 14.34 11.25 -30.18
CA PRO A 248 15.50 10.36 -30.28
C PRO A 248 16.42 10.86 -31.43
N HIS A 249 17.52 11.49 -31.07
CA HIS A 249 18.59 11.83 -32.00
C HIS A 249 19.94 11.55 -31.33
N GLU A 250 20.94 11.21 -32.13
CA GLU A 250 22.26 10.71 -31.69
C GLU A 250 22.85 11.55 -30.52
N ARG A 251 22.94 12.86 -30.69
CA ARG A 251 23.50 13.76 -29.66
C ARG A 251 22.70 13.74 -28.35
N ALA A 252 21.38 13.59 -28.39
CA ALA A 252 20.58 13.47 -27.17
C ALA A 252 20.83 12.15 -26.47
N LEU A 253 20.89 11.06 -27.22
CA LEU A 253 21.18 9.72 -26.68
C LEU A 253 22.60 9.61 -26.12
N ASP A 254 23.60 10.20 -26.77
CA ASP A 254 24.96 10.31 -26.25
C ASP A 254 24.97 11.03 -24.90
N THR A 255 24.27 12.18 -24.83
CA THR A 255 24.17 12.94 -23.57
C THR A 255 23.49 12.11 -22.47
N VAL A 256 22.38 11.44 -22.79
CA VAL A 256 21.68 10.55 -21.85
C VAL A 256 22.63 9.44 -21.38
N THR A 257 23.32 8.78 -22.30
CA THR A 257 24.27 7.70 -21.99
C THR A 257 25.37 8.17 -21.04
N ASP A 258 25.96 9.34 -21.29
CA ASP A 258 27.01 9.92 -20.48
C ASP A 258 26.56 10.22 -19.05
N PHE A 259 25.33 10.74 -18.88
CA PHE A 259 24.79 11.01 -17.56
C PHE A 259 24.34 9.73 -16.85
N LEU A 260 23.71 8.79 -17.52
CA LEU A 260 23.33 7.51 -16.93
C LEU A 260 24.55 6.73 -16.42
N ARG A 261 25.66 6.68 -17.18
CA ARG A 261 26.91 6.03 -16.75
C ARG A 261 27.56 6.64 -15.52
N LYS A 262 27.29 7.90 -15.22
CA LYS A 262 27.80 8.64 -14.05
C LYS A 262 26.86 8.63 -12.87
N SER A 263 25.70 7.99 -13.00
CA SER A 263 24.62 7.98 -12.00
C SER A 263 24.56 6.68 -11.22
N GLU A 264 24.29 6.75 -9.95
CA GLU A 264 23.95 5.61 -9.10
C GLU A 264 22.47 5.22 -9.23
N ALA A 265 21.62 6.13 -9.71
CA ALA A 265 20.23 5.84 -10.04
C ALA A 265 19.69 6.85 -11.07
N ALA A 266 18.63 6.49 -11.77
CA ALA A 266 17.96 7.40 -12.68
C ALA A 266 16.44 7.30 -12.57
N VAL A 267 15.77 8.36 -13.00
CA VAL A 267 14.30 8.46 -13.09
C VAL A 267 13.92 8.90 -14.48
N ILE A 268 12.95 8.23 -15.11
CA ILE A 268 12.41 8.65 -16.40
C ILE A 268 10.86 8.65 -16.36
N GLY A 269 10.27 9.70 -16.93
CA GLY A 269 8.83 9.69 -17.19
C GLY A 269 8.01 10.85 -16.67
N PRO A 270 8.30 11.44 -15.50
CA PRO A 270 7.47 12.50 -14.97
C PRO A 270 7.30 13.65 -15.96
N GLY A 271 6.10 13.76 -16.57
CA GLY A 271 5.75 14.82 -17.50
C GLY A 271 6.52 14.85 -18.83
N ILE A 272 7.02 13.71 -19.31
CA ILE A 272 7.68 13.66 -20.64
C ILE A 272 6.70 13.86 -21.79
N GLY A 273 5.40 13.73 -21.53
CA GLY A 273 4.34 13.79 -22.54
C GLY A 273 4.08 12.44 -23.21
N ARG A 274 3.11 12.47 -24.14
CA ARG A 274 2.65 11.27 -24.84
C ARG A 274 2.72 11.49 -26.33
N GLY A 275 3.13 10.45 -27.09
CA GLY A 275 3.22 10.45 -28.52
C GLY A 275 4.35 9.57 -29.03
N SER A 276 4.39 9.39 -30.34
CA SER A 276 5.36 8.50 -31.01
C SER A 276 6.81 8.91 -30.77
N SER A 277 7.10 10.20 -30.66
CA SER A 277 8.44 10.71 -30.38
C SER A 277 8.94 10.30 -28.99
N GLN A 278 8.08 10.43 -27.97
CA GLN A 278 8.40 10.02 -26.60
C GLN A 278 8.51 8.48 -26.45
N GLU A 279 7.65 7.74 -27.18
CA GLU A 279 7.73 6.28 -27.24
C GLU A 279 9.05 5.82 -27.87
N ALA A 280 9.43 6.41 -29.00
CA ALA A 280 10.70 6.13 -29.67
C ALA A 280 11.89 6.52 -28.79
N PHE A 281 11.87 7.70 -28.15
CA PHE A 281 12.90 8.12 -27.23
C PHE A 281 13.06 7.16 -26.05
N LEU A 282 11.95 6.74 -25.44
CA LEU A 282 11.99 5.75 -24.34
C LEU A 282 12.59 4.42 -24.81
N ALA A 283 12.19 3.92 -26.00
CA ALA A 283 12.72 2.68 -26.53
C ALA A 283 14.25 2.74 -26.70
N GLU A 284 14.76 3.84 -27.26
CA GLU A 284 16.20 4.06 -27.42
C GLU A 284 16.91 4.13 -26.06
N VAL A 285 16.39 4.89 -25.09
CA VAL A 285 16.98 5.00 -23.74
C VAL A 285 17.01 3.64 -23.04
N LEU A 286 15.95 2.86 -23.10
CA LEU A 286 15.92 1.51 -22.53
C LEU A 286 16.85 0.55 -23.27
N GLY A 287 17.07 0.75 -24.56
CA GLY A 287 17.96 -0.03 -25.42
C GLY A 287 19.47 0.29 -25.24
N LEU A 288 19.83 1.35 -24.51
CA LEU A 288 21.25 1.75 -24.31
C LEU A 288 22.08 0.72 -23.53
N GLY A 289 21.45 -0.24 -22.86
CA GLY A 289 22.15 -1.28 -22.09
C GLY A 289 22.97 -0.74 -20.90
N VAL A 290 22.55 0.38 -20.31
CA VAL A 290 23.19 0.98 -19.15
C VAL A 290 22.67 0.32 -17.87
N GLU A 291 23.56 -0.18 -17.02
CA GLU A 291 23.21 -0.96 -15.80
C GLU A 291 22.78 -0.08 -14.61
N VAL A 292 22.38 1.17 -14.82
CA VAL A 292 21.90 2.03 -13.74
C VAL A 292 20.49 1.61 -13.29
N PRO A 293 20.22 1.52 -11.98
CA PRO A 293 18.85 1.33 -11.48
C PRO A 293 17.95 2.46 -11.98
N LEU A 294 16.85 2.11 -12.67
CA LEU A 294 15.96 3.06 -13.34
C LEU A 294 14.56 3.00 -12.78
N VAL A 295 14.08 4.14 -12.29
CA VAL A 295 12.65 4.32 -11.93
C VAL A 295 11.89 4.82 -13.16
N ILE A 296 10.86 4.07 -13.56
CA ILE A 296 9.98 4.39 -14.70
C ILE A 296 8.62 4.79 -14.15
N ASP A 297 8.20 6.03 -14.39
CA ASP A 297 7.00 6.62 -13.80
C ASP A 297 6.15 7.36 -14.84
N ALA A 298 4.89 7.57 -14.54
CA ALA A 298 3.96 8.45 -15.25
C ALA A 298 3.89 8.20 -16.77
N ASP A 299 4.21 9.19 -17.60
CA ASP A 299 4.07 9.08 -19.06
C ASP A 299 5.02 8.04 -19.67
N ALA A 300 6.15 7.72 -19.03
CA ALA A 300 7.00 6.62 -19.48
C ALA A 300 6.32 5.25 -19.28
N LEU A 301 5.48 5.08 -18.26
CA LEU A 301 4.66 3.86 -18.13
C LEU A 301 3.63 3.74 -19.25
N HIS A 302 3.12 4.88 -19.72
CA HIS A 302 2.24 4.88 -20.89
C HIS A 302 2.98 4.49 -22.17
N ALA A 303 4.15 5.09 -22.43
CA ALA A 303 4.99 4.75 -23.57
C ALA A 303 5.46 3.29 -23.53
N LEU A 304 5.81 2.77 -22.33
CA LEU A 304 6.18 1.37 -22.14
C LEU A 304 5.09 0.40 -22.63
N LYS A 305 3.81 0.72 -22.40
CA LYS A 305 2.70 -0.12 -22.91
C LYS A 305 2.74 -0.27 -24.42
N SER A 306 3.02 0.81 -25.17
CA SER A 306 3.14 0.79 -26.64
C SER A 306 4.33 -0.04 -27.11
N LEU A 307 5.38 -0.18 -26.29
CA LEU A 307 6.58 -0.97 -26.58
C LEU A 307 6.42 -2.48 -26.27
N GLY A 308 5.29 -2.92 -25.76
CA GLY A 308 5.05 -4.30 -25.35
C GLY A 308 4.91 -4.52 -23.84
N GLY A 309 4.89 -3.45 -23.07
CA GLY A 309 4.61 -3.46 -21.63
C GLY A 309 5.66 -4.17 -20.80
N LEU A 310 5.22 -4.93 -19.81
CA LEU A 310 6.10 -5.66 -18.88
C LEU A 310 6.94 -6.71 -19.58
N THR A 311 6.40 -7.37 -20.62
CA THR A 311 7.13 -8.38 -21.40
C THR A 311 8.36 -7.78 -22.11
N TYR A 312 8.24 -6.54 -22.59
CA TYR A 312 9.36 -5.82 -23.18
C TYR A 312 10.46 -5.56 -22.14
N LEU A 313 10.11 -5.10 -20.93
CA LEU A 313 11.10 -4.92 -19.86
C LEU A 313 11.81 -6.22 -19.49
N GLY A 314 11.09 -7.34 -19.42
CA GLY A 314 11.70 -8.65 -19.17
C GLY A 314 12.64 -9.13 -20.26
N SER A 315 12.58 -8.54 -21.46
CA SER A 315 13.47 -8.89 -22.59
C SER A 315 14.77 -8.07 -22.63
N ILE A 316 14.89 -7.01 -21.83
CA ILE A 316 16.06 -6.15 -21.78
C ILE A 316 16.76 -6.26 -20.41
N GLN A 317 18.09 -6.08 -20.42
CA GLN A 317 18.86 -6.09 -19.17
C GLN A 317 18.67 -4.77 -18.43
N GLY A 318 18.44 -4.84 -17.11
CA GLY A 318 18.36 -3.67 -16.26
C GLY A 318 17.70 -3.95 -14.90
N ASN A 319 17.85 -3.01 -14.00
CA ASN A 319 17.15 -3.00 -12.72
C ASN A 319 16.07 -1.92 -12.77
N PHE A 320 14.81 -2.34 -12.90
CA PHE A 320 13.69 -1.42 -13.08
C PHE A 320 12.80 -1.37 -11.83
N ILE A 321 12.37 -0.16 -11.47
CA ILE A 321 11.32 0.08 -10.48
C ILE A 321 10.20 0.82 -11.19
N LEU A 322 9.01 0.23 -11.22
CA LEU A 322 7.82 0.87 -11.77
C LEU A 322 6.97 1.43 -10.64
N THR A 323 6.40 2.62 -10.83
CA THR A 323 5.57 3.32 -9.85
C THR A 323 4.13 3.57 -10.34
N PRO A 324 3.44 2.56 -10.90
CA PRO A 324 2.12 2.75 -11.49
C PRO A 324 1.06 3.01 -10.43
N HIS A 325 0.24 4.03 -10.61
CA HIS A 325 -1.05 4.09 -9.93
C HIS A 325 -2.02 3.03 -10.52
N PRO A 326 -3.16 2.69 -9.87
CA PRO A 326 -4.03 1.61 -10.34
C PRO A 326 -4.47 1.72 -11.80
N GLY A 327 -4.70 2.94 -12.31
CA GLY A 327 -5.08 3.16 -13.70
C GLY A 327 -3.95 2.92 -14.70
N GLU A 328 -2.70 3.19 -14.33
CA GLU A 328 -1.51 2.88 -15.14
C GLU A 328 -1.24 1.37 -15.15
N LEU A 329 -1.30 0.74 -13.98
CA LEU A 329 -1.15 -0.71 -13.88
C LEU A 329 -2.25 -1.46 -14.65
N SER A 330 -3.49 -0.94 -14.61
CA SER A 330 -4.62 -1.44 -15.40
C SER A 330 -4.28 -1.49 -16.89
N ARG A 331 -3.70 -0.43 -17.42
CA ARG A 331 -3.29 -0.37 -18.84
C ARG A 331 -2.12 -1.30 -19.15
N LEU A 332 -1.11 -1.36 -18.26
CA LEU A 332 0.06 -2.22 -18.47
C LEU A 332 -0.30 -3.70 -18.50
N MET A 333 -1.24 -4.13 -17.66
CA MET A 333 -1.60 -5.53 -17.48
C MET A 333 -2.88 -5.96 -18.23
N ASP A 334 -3.57 -5.04 -18.91
CA ASP A 334 -4.87 -5.27 -19.57
C ASP A 334 -5.94 -5.85 -18.63
N ILE A 335 -6.02 -5.31 -17.41
CA ILE A 335 -7.00 -5.68 -16.39
C ILE A 335 -7.74 -4.45 -15.88
N SER A 336 -8.93 -4.61 -15.31
CA SER A 336 -9.69 -3.47 -14.81
C SER A 336 -9.06 -2.88 -13.53
N ALA A 337 -9.19 -1.57 -13.33
CA ALA A 337 -8.75 -0.90 -12.11
C ALA A 337 -9.47 -1.45 -10.86
N ASP A 338 -10.72 -1.88 -11.01
CA ASP A 338 -11.50 -2.50 -9.94
C ASP A 338 -10.90 -3.84 -9.50
N GLN A 339 -10.45 -4.66 -10.45
CA GLN A 339 -9.73 -5.90 -10.11
C GLN A 339 -8.43 -5.62 -9.34
N ILE A 340 -7.68 -4.59 -9.74
CA ILE A 340 -6.48 -4.16 -9.02
C ILE A 340 -6.83 -3.71 -7.60
N ALA A 341 -7.91 -2.95 -7.44
CA ALA A 341 -8.35 -2.44 -6.15
C ALA A 341 -8.65 -3.55 -5.14
N THR A 342 -9.11 -4.72 -5.60
CA THR A 342 -9.44 -5.86 -4.71
C THR A 342 -8.20 -6.54 -4.11
N ASP A 343 -7.01 -6.45 -4.74
CA ASP A 343 -5.77 -7.09 -4.28
C ASP A 343 -4.53 -6.34 -4.81
N ARG A 344 -4.32 -5.09 -4.39
CA ARG A 344 -3.19 -4.27 -4.85
C ARG A 344 -1.83 -4.93 -4.64
N PRO A 345 -1.51 -5.48 -3.44
CA PRO A 345 -0.22 -6.14 -3.24
C PRO A 345 -0.02 -7.37 -4.12
N GLY A 346 -1.07 -8.14 -4.35
CA GLY A 346 -1.02 -9.31 -5.24
C GLY A 346 -0.80 -8.93 -6.70
N TRP A 347 -1.46 -7.88 -7.19
CA TRP A 347 -1.26 -7.39 -8.55
C TRP A 347 0.12 -6.77 -8.75
N ALA A 348 0.67 -6.04 -7.77
CA ALA A 348 2.04 -5.54 -7.83
C ALA A 348 3.06 -6.69 -7.93
N ARG A 349 2.89 -7.77 -7.16
CA ARG A 349 3.74 -8.97 -7.27
C ARG A 349 3.61 -9.68 -8.61
N ARG A 350 2.39 -9.80 -9.15
CA ARG A 350 2.17 -10.39 -10.48
C ARG A 350 2.82 -9.55 -11.57
N ALA A 351 2.69 -8.23 -11.51
CA ALA A 351 3.36 -7.33 -12.44
C ALA A 351 4.88 -7.49 -12.40
N ALA A 352 5.48 -7.50 -11.21
CA ALA A 352 6.92 -7.68 -11.04
C ALA A 352 7.43 -9.07 -11.48
N ALA A 353 6.56 -10.09 -11.51
CA ALA A 353 6.91 -11.42 -12.01
C ALA A 353 6.74 -11.57 -13.53
N SER A 354 6.13 -10.60 -14.19
CA SER A 354 5.87 -10.61 -15.64
C SER A 354 6.92 -9.82 -16.45
N GLY A 355 7.75 -9.06 -15.80
CA GLY A 355 8.88 -8.28 -16.33
C GLY A 355 10.14 -8.61 -15.56
#